data_a9ee1a10dc1f0e569d5709fa3caa7cff
#
_entry.id   a9ee1a10dc1f0e569d5709fa3caa7cff
#
_cell.length_a   1.000
_cell.length_b   1.000
_cell.length_c   1.000
_cell.angle_alpha   90.00
_cell.angle_beta   90.00
_cell.angle_gamma   90.00
#
_symmetry.space_group_name_H-M   'P 1'
#
loop_
_entity.id
_entity.type
_entity.pdbx_description
1 polymer ?
#
loop_
_entity_poly.entity_id
_entity_poly.type
_entity_poly.pdbx_seq_one_letter_code
_entity_poly.pdbx_strand_id
1 'polypeptide(L)'
;MLGGALLGLGILLAPVGAWAAPTPIHFADLNWESGSLITDILRTIVEKGYGLPTDTLPGTTITLETALANNDIQVIGEEWAGRSPVWVKAEAEGKVAALGDTVKGATEGWWVPEYVVKGDPAKGIKPLAPGLRSVTDLKRYKDVFKDPESPGKGRFLNSPIGWTSEVVNKQKLKAYGLTDSYVNFRSGSGAALDAEITSSIRRGQPVLFYYWSPTPLLGRFKLIQLEEPPFDAEAWKTLTDADHPNPRPTRSLASKLSIGVSTPFQKQYPQIAEFFGKVDLPIEALNKALAEMSEKHTPPREAAQAFLKAHPQVWRAWLPEDVADKVSASLD
;
A
#
# COMPACT_ATOMS: atom_id res chain seq x y z
N MET A 1 3.86 87.61 -20.49
CA MET A 1 4.62 86.31 -20.43
C MET A 1 4.07 85.54 -19.27
N LEU A 2 3.19 84.58 -19.55
CA LEU A 2 2.60 83.66 -18.52
C LEU A 2 3.35 82.36 -18.49
N GLY A 3 3.98 82.05 -17.35
CA GLY A 3 4.64 80.77 -17.09
C GLY A 3 3.64 79.81 -16.42
N GLY A 4 3.28 78.76 -17.13
CA GLY A 4 2.45 77.70 -16.59
C GLY A 4 3.31 76.62 -15.84
N ALA A 5 3.01 76.38 -14.57
CA ALA A 5 3.59 75.33 -13.79
C ALA A 5 2.76 74.07 -14.00
N LEU A 6 3.37 73.00 -14.57
CA LEU A 6 2.82 71.65 -14.63
C LEU A 6 3.14 70.93 -13.33
N LEU A 7 2.11 70.67 -12.52
CA LEU A 7 2.17 69.74 -11.37
C LEU A 7 2.07 68.28 -11.88
N GLY A 8 3.17 67.55 -11.83
CA GLY A 8 3.19 66.13 -12.11
C GLY A 8 2.68 65.31 -10.90
N LEU A 9 1.52 64.68 -11.09
CA LEU A 9 0.93 63.76 -10.09
C LEU A 9 1.64 62.39 -10.20
N GLY A 10 2.62 62.14 -9.32
CA GLY A 10 3.29 60.84 -9.22
C GLY A 10 2.38 59.83 -8.55
N ILE A 11 1.86 58.85 -9.32
CA ILE A 11 1.15 57.71 -8.79
C ILE A 11 2.20 56.75 -8.20
N LEU A 12 2.29 56.68 -6.89
CA LEU A 12 3.03 55.64 -6.17
C LEU A 12 2.27 54.32 -6.29
N LEU A 13 2.66 53.46 -7.23
CA LEU A 13 2.27 52.06 -7.27
C LEU A 13 2.97 51.35 -6.12
N ALA A 14 2.24 51.03 -5.03
CA ALA A 14 2.71 50.11 -3.99
C ALA A 14 2.90 48.73 -4.62
N PRO A 15 4.02 48.01 -4.35
CA PRO A 15 4.18 46.66 -4.82
C PRO A 15 3.11 45.79 -4.13
N VAL A 16 2.19 45.21 -4.91
CA VAL A 16 1.31 44.14 -4.47
C VAL A 16 2.24 42.95 -4.19
N GLY A 17 2.49 42.67 -2.91
CA GLY A 17 3.26 41.50 -2.52
C GLY A 17 2.65 40.26 -3.15
N ALA A 18 3.35 39.65 -4.08
CA ALA A 18 2.98 38.36 -4.62
C ALA A 18 3.07 37.39 -3.45
N TRP A 19 1.94 36.98 -2.88
CA TRP A 19 1.89 35.86 -1.95
C TRP A 19 2.30 34.64 -2.74
N ALA A 20 3.47 34.08 -2.41
CA ALA A 20 3.88 32.81 -2.97
C ALA A 20 2.78 31.77 -2.68
N ALA A 21 2.34 31.06 -3.71
CA ALA A 21 1.39 29.96 -3.52
C ALA A 21 1.98 28.97 -2.51
N PRO A 22 1.16 28.43 -1.60
CA PRO A 22 1.65 27.45 -0.62
C PRO A 22 2.28 26.27 -1.36
N THR A 23 3.45 25.82 -0.89
CA THR A 23 4.15 24.64 -1.42
C THR A 23 3.26 23.41 -1.22
N PRO A 24 3.04 22.58 -2.26
CA PRO A 24 2.26 21.37 -2.12
C PRO A 24 2.86 20.42 -1.08
N ILE A 25 2.01 19.69 -0.36
CA ILE A 25 2.41 18.54 0.45
C ILE A 25 2.57 17.36 -0.51
N HIS A 26 3.77 16.80 -0.57
CA HIS A 26 4.09 15.68 -1.46
C HIS A 26 3.77 14.36 -0.79
N PHE A 27 2.85 13.61 -1.39
CA PHE A 27 2.48 12.26 -0.97
C PHE A 27 3.20 11.21 -1.80
N ALA A 28 3.42 10.04 -1.25
CA ALA A 28 3.84 8.87 -2.00
C ALA A 28 2.73 8.41 -2.96
N ASP A 29 3.06 8.22 -4.24
CA ASP A 29 2.20 7.51 -5.19
C ASP A 29 2.66 6.04 -5.22
N LEU A 30 1.99 5.24 -4.40
CA LEU A 30 2.29 3.84 -4.21
C LEU A 30 1.77 3.03 -5.42
N ASN A 31 2.57 2.11 -5.92
CA ASN A 31 2.27 1.33 -7.12
C ASN A 31 1.38 0.09 -6.86
N TRP A 32 0.46 0.18 -5.89
CA TRP A 32 -0.58 -0.81 -5.60
C TRP A 32 -1.91 -0.13 -5.21
N GLU A 33 -3.02 -0.83 -5.44
CA GLU A 33 -4.37 -0.25 -5.44
C GLU A 33 -4.80 0.31 -4.08
N SER A 34 -4.56 -0.41 -2.96
CA SER A 34 -4.95 0.09 -1.64
C SER A 34 -4.17 1.34 -1.25
N GLY A 35 -2.87 1.36 -1.53
CA GLY A 35 -2.03 2.53 -1.27
C GLY A 35 -2.50 3.76 -2.04
N SER A 36 -2.82 3.61 -3.33
CA SER A 36 -3.34 4.72 -4.15
C SER A 36 -4.68 5.23 -3.64
N LEU A 37 -5.62 4.32 -3.30
CA LEU A 37 -6.94 4.71 -2.77
C LEU A 37 -6.83 5.43 -1.43
N ILE A 38 -6.07 4.89 -0.48
CA ILE A 38 -5.88 5.52 0.85
C ILE A 38 -5.19 6.88 0.68
N THR A 39 -4.15 6.96 -0.14
CA THR A 39 -3.46 8.23 -0.43
C THR A 39 -4.45 9.27 -0.95
N ASP A 40 -5.32 8.94 -1.89
CA ASP A 40 -6.28 9.91 -2.45
C ASP A 40 -7.44 10.23 -1.50
N ILE A 41 -7.84 9.35 -0.59
CA ILE A 41 -8.73 9.67 0.53
C ILE A 41 -8.10 10.77 1.40
N LEU A 42 -6.85 10.58 1.84
CA LEU A 42 -6.15 11.54 2.68
C LEU A 42 -5.93 12.89 1.99
N ARG A 43 -5.48 12.86 0.73
CA ARG A 43 -5.27 14.07 -0.10
C ARG A 43 -6.56 14.86 -0.29
N THR A 44 -7.68 14.17 -0.56
CA THR A 44 -8.99 14.82 -0.70
C THR A 44 -9.36 15.59 0.57
N ILE A 45 -9.15 15.00 1.74
CA ILE A 45 -9.43 15.66 3.02
C ILE A 45 -8.47 16.83 3.25
N VAL A 46 -7.18 16.69 2.96
CA VAL A 46 -6.18 17.76 3.13
C VAL A 46 -6.50 18.95 2.21
N GLU A 47 -6.83 18.68 0.95
CA GLU A 47 -7.14 19.74 -0.03
C GLU A 47 -8.47 20.43 0.27
N LYS A 48 -9.53 19.67 0.54
CA LYS A 48 -10.89 20.21 0.68
C LYS A 48 -11.17 20.71 2.09
N GLY A 49 -10.65 20.04 3.11
CA GLY A 49 -10.87 20.40 4.50
C GLY A 49 -9.90 21.46 5.00
N TYR A 50 -8.61 21.30 4.74
CA TYR A 50 -7.56 22.21 5.24
C TYR A 50 -7.13 23.26 4.20
N GLY A 51 -7.55 23.14 2.93
CA GLY A 51 -7.22 24.11 1.88
C GLY A 51 -5.75 24.11 1.46
N LEU A 52 -5.02 23.02 1.70
CA LEU A 52 -3.61 22.90 1.36
C LEU A 52 -3.44 22.10 0.06
N PRO A 53 -2.65 22.62 -0.90
CA PRO A 53 -2.38 21.87 -2.13
C PRO A 53 -1.59 20.60 -1.85
N THR A 54 -1.85 19.53 -2.62
CA THR A 54 -1.11 18.28 -2.56
C THR A 54 -0.72 17.81 -3.95
N ASP A 55 0.38 17.08 -4.05
CA ASP A 55 0.72 16.30 -5.24
C ASP A 55 1.26 14.92 -4.86
N THR A 56 1.68 14.14 -5.82
CA THR A 56 2.23 12.80 -5.59
C THR A 56 3.54 12.57 -6.32
N LEU A 57 4.45 11.81 -5.68
CA LEU A 57 5.68 11.32 -6.27
C LEU A 57 5.61 9.80 -6.42
N PRO A 58 5.69 9.25 -7.65
CA PRO A 58 5.63 7.81 -7.86
C PRO A 58 6.91 7.10 -7.43
N GLY A 59 6.77 5.90 -6.89
CA GLY A 59 7.92 5.10 -6.49
C GLY A 59 7.56 3.72 -5.92
N THR A 60 8.59 3.03 -5.49
CA THR A 60 8.48 1.76 -4.76
C THR A 60 8.68 2.00 -3.26
N THR A 61 8.31 1.05 -2.41
CA THR A 61 8.44 1.16 -0.95
C THR A 61 9.80 1.71 -0.53
N ILE A 62 10.89 1.07 -0.94
CA ILE A 62 12.25 1.44 -0.50
C ILE A 62 12.64 2.85 -0.95
N THR A 63 12.27 3.23 -2.19
CA THR A 63 12.59 4.57 -2.70
C THR A 63 11.77 5.66 -2.02
N LEU A 64 10.49 5.40 -1.75
CA LEU A 64 9.59 6.36 -1.11
C LEU A 64 9.89 6.51 0.39
N GLU A 65 10.23 5.43 1.11
CA GLU A 65 10.71 5.52 2.49
C GLU A 65 12.01 6.34 2.60
N THR A 66 12.92 6.19 1.62
CA THR A 66 14.14 7.00 1.56
C THR A 66 13.82 8.48 1.33
N ALA A 67 12.91 8.77 0.39
CA ALA A 67 12.46 10.13 0.12
C ALA A 67 11.75 10.76 1.34
N LEU A 68 10.95 9.98 2.07
CA LEU A 68 10.31 10.43 3.31
C LEU A 68 11.35 10.76 4.40
N ALA A 69 12.36 9.89 4.57
CA ALA A 69 13.43 10.10 5.54
C ALA A 69 14.28 11.35 5.24
N ASN A 70 14.38 11.75 3.97
CA ASN A 70 15.04 12.97 3.52
C ASN A 70 14.09 14.19 3.48
N ASN A 71 12.80 14.00 3.73
CA ASN A 71 11.75 15.01 3.58
C ASN A 71 11.54 15.51 2.14
N ASP A 72 11.92 14.71 1.13
CA ASP A 72 11.62 14.97 -0.28
C ASP A 72 10.12 14.74 -0.58
N ILE A 73 9.50 13.80 0.16
CA ILE A 73 8.05 13.66 0.33
C ILE A 73 7.69 13.79 1.81
N GLN A 74 6.43 14.11 2.13
CA GLN A 74 5.99 14.36 3.49
C GLN A 74 5.11 13.25 4.05
N VAL A 75 4.43 12.48 3.18
CA VAL A 75 3.42 11.49 3.60
C VAL A 75 3.48 10.22 2.76
N ILE A 76 3.45 9.07 3.42
CA ILE A 76 3.12 7.76 2.84
C ILE A 76 1.78 7.33 3.42
N GLY A 77 0.73 7.28 2.59
CA GLY A 77 -0.64 7.00 3.03
C GLY A 77 -0.88 5.60 3.55
N GLU A 78 -0.12 4.62 3.05
CA GLU A 78 -0.17 3.21 3.47
C GLU A 78 1.25 2.73 3.79
N GLU A 79 1.66 2.90 5.03
CA GLU A 79 2.97 2.48 5.52
C GLU A 79 2.85 1.20 6.36
N TRP A 80 3.56 0.16 5.94
CA TRP A 80 3.71 -1.10 6.65
C TRP A 80 4.87 -1.00 7.65
N ALA A 81 4.67 -0.20 8.69
CA ALA A 81 5.71 0.24 9.62
C ALA A 81 6.49 -0.93 10.25
N GLY A 82 7.78 -0.72 10.44
CA GLY A 82 8.67 -1.68 11.09
C GLY A 82 9.15 -2.84 10.22
N ARG A 83 8.81 -2.88 8.92
CA ARG A 83 9.14 -4.01 8.04
C ARG A 83 10.42 -3.81 7.25
N SER A 84 10.62 -2.62 6.72
CA SER A 84 11.79 -2.28 5.92
C SER A 84 12.95 -1.84 6.80
N PRO A 85 14.19 -2.27 6.52
CA PRO A 85 15.38 -1.73 7.20
C PRO A 85 15.54 -0.22 7.04
N VAL A 86 15.09 0.34 5.91
CA VAL A 86 15.12 1.80 5.66
C VAL A 86 14.20 2.52 6.63
N TRP A 87 12.94 2.04 6.76
CA TRP A 87 12.00 2.59 7.73
C TRP A 87 12.53 2.50 9.16
N VAL A 88 12.93 1.29 9.60
CA VAL A 88 13.40 1.05 10.97
C VAL A 88 14.56 1.98 11.33
N LYS A 89 15.51 2.18 10.41
CA LYS A 89 16.62 3.11 10.61
C LYS A 89 16.14 4.56 10.70
N ALA A 90 15.30 5.00 9.77
CA ALA A 90 14.81 6.38 9.73
C ALA A 90 13.97 6.73 10.97
N GLU A 91 13.15 5.80 11.45
CA GLU A 91 12.35 5.95 12.66
C GLU A 91 13.23 6.02 13.91
N ALA A 92 14.25 5.15 14.03
CA ALA A 92 15.23 5.20 15.12
C ALA A 92 16.04 6.49 15.15
N GLU A 93 16.31 7.09 13.99
CA GLU A 93 16.96 8.39 13.82
C GLU A 93 16.00 9.58 14.05
N GLY A 94 14.73 9.35 14.32
CA GLY A 94 13.72 10.38 14.52
C GLY A 94 13.40 11.21 13.29
N LYS A 95 13.65 10.69 12.08
CA LYS A 95 13.38 11.35 10.80
C LYS A 95 11.95 11.17 10.33
N VAL A 96 11.33 10.04 10.69
CA VAL A 96 9.97 9.66 10.31
C VAL A 96 9.19 9.20 11.52
N ALA A 97 7.85 9.21 11.41
CA ALA A 97 6.94 8.68 12.41
C ALA A 97 5.78 7.93 11.73
N ALA A 98 5.32 6.84 12.36
CA ALA A 98 4.12 6.11 11.99
C ALA A 98 2.93 6.63 12.81
N LEU A 99 1.89 7.12 12.14
CA LEU A 99 0.71 7.69 12.78
C LEU A 99 -0.50 6.75 12.62
N GLY A 100 -1.20 6.52 13.71
CA GLY A 100 -2.44 5.76 13.75
C GLY A 100 -2.28 4.25 13.58
N ASP A 101 -3.42 3.59 13.43
CA ASP A 101 -3.60 2.20 13.01
C ASP A 101 -4.70 2.22 11.95
N THR A 102 -4.31 2.61 10.75
CA THR A 102 -5.19 3.08 9.66
C THR A 102 -6.14 2.00 9.17
N VAL A 103 -5.69 0.73 9.14
CA VAL A 103 -6.52 -0.41 8.76
C VAL A 103 -6.23 -1.58 9.69
N LYS A 104 -7.15 -1.82 10.63
CA LYS A 104 -7.05 -2.95 11.55
C LYS A 104 -7.30 -4.28 10.85
N GLY A 105 -6.53 -5.30 11.21
CA GLY A 105 -6.65 -6.63 10.63
C GLY A 105 -5.95 -6.81 9.28
N ALA A 106 -5.10 -5.85 8.89
CA ALA A 106 -4.21 -6.02 7.75
C ALA A 106 -3.33 -7.25 7.92
N THR A 107 -3.17 -8.04 6.87
CA THR A 107 -2.41 -9.29 6.87
C THR A 107 -1.72 -9.50 5.54
N GLU A 108 -0.70 -10.35 5.52
CA GLU A 108 -0.07 -10.81 4.29
C GLU A 108 0.41 -12.25 4.42
N GLY A 109 0.70 -12.87 3.31
CA GLY A 109 1.24 -14.24 3.31
C GLY A 109 1.23 -14.87 1.93
N TRP A 110 1.39 -16.20 1.91
CA TRP A 110 1.33 -16.99 0.70
C TRP A 110 -0.04 -17.65 0.60
N TRP A 111 -0.62 -17.57 -0.58
CA TRP A 111 -2.01 -17.95 -0.81
C TRP A 111 -2.15 -18.89 -1.99
N VAL A 112 -3.21 -19.69 -1.93
CA VAL A 112 -3.68 -20.50 -3.04
C VAL A 112 -5.20 -20.38 -3.17
N PRO A 113 -5.79 -20.56 -4.37
CA PRO A 113 -7.24 -20.64 -4.50
C PRO A 113 -7.80 -21.84 -3.73
N GLU A 114 -8.97 -21.67 -3.09
CA GLU A 114 -9.58 -22.72 -2.28
C GLU A 114 -9.80 -24.02 -3.06
N TYR A 115 -10.16 -23.90 -4.34
CA TYR A 115 -10.39 -25.10 -5.18
C TYR A 115 -9.14 -25.96 -5.41
N VAL A 116 -7.95 -25.40 -5.25
CA VAL A 116 -6.70 -26.17 -5.34
C VAL A 116 -6.63 -27.21 -4.22
N VAL A 117 -7.10 -26.87 -3.03
CA VAL A 117 -7.08 -27.73 -1.84
C VAL A 117 -8.36 -28.55 -1.71
N LYS A 118 -9.53 -27.92 -1.90
CA LYS A 118 -10.85 -28.53 -1.65
C LYS A 118 -11.57 -29.01 -2.91
N GLY A 119 -11.12 -28.57 -4.09
CA GLY A 119 -11.86 -28.74 -5.34
C GLY A 119 -13.00 -27.72 -5.49
N ASP A 120 -13.63 -27.72 -6.65
CA ASP A 120 -14.84 -26.98 -6.98
C ASP A 120 -15.78 -27.87 -7.80
N PRO A 121 -16.69 -28.61 -7.15
CA PRO A 121 -17.61 -29.51 -7.84
C PRO A 121 -18.50 -28.80 -8.86
N ALA A 122 -18.86 -27.53 -8.61
CA ALA A 122 -19.70 -26.75 -9.53
C ALA A 122 -18.99 -26.46 -10.86
N LYS A 123 -17.66 -26.42 -10.85
CA LYS A 123 -16.81 -26.25 -12.03
C LYS A 123 -16.16 -27.56 -12.51
N GLY A 124 -16.47 -28.70 -11.87
CA GLY A 124 -15.87 -29.98 -12.20
C GLY A 124 -14.38 -30.08 -11.80
N ILE A 125 -13.89 -29.23 -10.90
CA ILE A 125 -12.49 -29.20 -10.47
C ILE A 125 -12.32 -30.14 -9.27
N LYS A 126 -11.49 -31.17 -9.43
CA LYS A 126 -11.07 -32.04 -8.31
C LYS A 126 -9.97 -31.36 -7.47
N PRO A 127 -9.85 -31.69 -6.16
CA PRO A 127 -8.72 -31.21 -5.37
C PRO A 127 -7.39 -31.59 -6.02
N LEU A 128 -6.54 -30.59 -6.27
CA LEU A 128 -5.21 -30.78 -6.88
C LEU A 128 -4.12 -30.99 -5.83
N ALA A 129 -4.31 -30.38 -4.66
CA ALA A 129 -3.41 -30.47 -3.52
C ALA A 129 -4.16 -30.64 -2.19
N PRO A 130 -4.89 -31.76 -1.96
CA PRO A 130 -5.82 -31.92 -0.82
C PRO A 130 -5.13 -31.91 0.55
N GLY A 131 -3.82 -32.11 0.61
CA GLY A 131 -3.04 -32.07 1.87
C GLY A 131 -2.21 -30.81 2.05
N LEU A 132 -2.34 -29.81 1.17
CA LEU A 132 -1.60 -28.56 1.27
C LEU A 132 -2.22 -27.66 2.35
N ARG A 133 -1.44 -27.39 3.41
CA ARG A 133 -1.84 -26.53 4.53
C ARG A 133 -0.82 -25.45 4.83
N SER A 134 0.46 -25.78 4.71
CA SER A 134 1.58 -24.96 5.14
C SER A 134 2.55 -24.72 4.00
N VAL A 135 3.33 -23.64 4.10
CA VAL A 135 4.44 -23.34 3.17
C VAL A 135 5.45 -24.50 3.15
N THR A 136 5.63 -25.23 4.25
CA THR A 136 6.52 -26.39 4.31
C THR A 136 6.04 -27.58 3.47
N ASP A 137 4.76 -27.64 3.11
CA ASP A 137 4.21 -28.70 2.26
C ASP A 137 4.54 -28.50 0.78
N LEU A 138 4.83 -27.28 0.37
CA LEU A 138 4.93 -26.87 -1.04
C LEU A 138 5.90 -27.70 -1.87
N LYS A 139 6.99 -28.19 -1.28
CA LYS A 139 7.96 -29.03 -2.00
C LYS A 139 7.32 -30.27 -2.63
N ARG A 140 6.29 -30.83 -2.00
CA ARG A 140 5.54 -32.01 -2.50
C ARG A 140 4.58 -31.65 -3.65
N TYR A 141 4.19 -30.36 -3.75
CA TYR A 141 3.16 -29.89 -4.68
C TYR A 141 3.71 -29.02 -5.82
N LYS A 142 5.05 -29.00 -6.03
CA LYS A 142 5.65 -28.19 -7.10
C LYS A 142 5.05 -28.48 -8.48
N ASP A 143 4.70 -29.75 -8.76
CA ASP A 143 4.11 -30.17 -10.04
C ASP A 143 2.63 -29.76 -10.20
N VAL A 144 1.96 -29.29 -9.13
CA VAL A 144 0.63 -28.66 -9.21
C VAL A 144 0.77 -27.24 -9.73
N PHE A 145 1.78 -26.50 -9.28
CA PHE A 145 2.01 -25.09 -9.63
C PHE A 145 3.06 -24.91 -10.74
N LYS A 146 3.05 -25.77 -11.75
CA LYS A 146 4.07 -25.82 -12.79
C LYS A 146 4.45 -24.47 -13.37
N ASP A 147 5.75 -24.20 -13.42
CA ASP A 147 6.29 -23.09 -14.21
C ASP A 147 6.36 -23.46 -15.69
N PRO A 148 5.76 -22.68 -16.61
CA PRO A 148 5.75 -23.00 -18.03
C PRO A 148 7.12 -22.86 -18.69
N GLU A 149 8.03 -22.09 -18.11
CA GLU A 149 9.35 -21.79 -18.67
C GLU A 149 10.48 -22.61 -18.02
N SER A 150 10.20 -23.23 -16.86
CA SER A 150 11.18 -24.00 -16.10
C SER A 150 10.66 -25.39 -15.77
N PRO A 151 10.80 -26.37 -16.70
CA PRO A 151 10.32 -27.72 -16.51
C PRO A 151 10.81 -28.35 -15.20
N GLY A 152 9.91 -28.99 -14.45
CA GLY A 152 10.20 -29.63 -13.18
C GLY A 152 10.21 -28.69 -11.97
N LYS A 153 9.95 -27.39 -12.16
CA LYS A 153 9.75 -26.43 -11.08
C LYS A 153 8.30 -25.93 -11.00
N GLY A 154 7.89 -25.55 -9.82
CA GLY A 154 6.67 -24.75 -9.59
C GLY A 154 6.95 -23.26 -9.81
N ARG A 155 5.90 -22.46 -10.00
CA ARG A 155 5.97 -21.00 -10.03
C ARG A 155 5.38 -20.43 -8.74
N PHE A 156 6.11 -19.55 -8.09
CA PHE A 156 5.62 -18.69 -7.03
C PHE A 156 5.53 -17.25 -7.54
N LEU A 157 4.33 -16.70 -7.59
CA LEU A 157 4.13 -15.30 -7.95
C LEU A 157 4.46 -14.41 -6.75
N ASN A 158 5.62 -13.79 -6.79
CA ASN A 158 6.09 -12.85 -5.78
C ASN A 158 5.67 -11.42 -6.13
N SER A 159 5.79 -10.53 -5.16
CA SER A 159 5.60 -9.10 -5.33
C SER A 159 6.64 -8.46 -6.27
N PRO A 160 6.36 -7.26 -6.79
CA PRO A 160 7.27 -6.50 -7.63
C PRO A 160 8.61 -6.18 -6.95
N ILE A 161 9.65 -6.01 -7.75
CA ILE A 161 10.96 -5.53 -7.28
C ILE A 161 10.79 -4.13 -6.67
N GLY A 162 11.48 -3.90 -5.54
CA GLY A 162 11.43 -2.63 -4.81
C GLY A 162 10.40 -2.59 -3.69
N TRP A 163 9.59 -3.64 -3.54
CA TRP A 163 8.78 -3.85 -2.34
C TRP A 163 9.59 -4.62 -1.29
N THR A 164 9.40 -4.30 -0.01
CA THR A 164 10.01 -5.07 1.08
C THR A 164 9.59 -6.53 1.05
N SER A 165 8.35 -6.82 0.71
CA SER A 165 7.83 -8.18 0.58
C SER A 165 8.52 -9.00 -0.51
N GLU A 166 9.06 -8.39 -1.57
CA GLU A 166 9.84 -9.13 -2.58
C GLU A 166 11.10 -9.74 -1.97
N VAL A 167 11.84 -8.95 -1.20
CA VAL A 167 13.05 -9.40 -0.51
C VAL A 167 12.70 -10.49 0.51
N VAL A 168 11.70 -10.26 1.35
CA VAL A 168 11.24 -11.21 2.37
C VAL A 168 10.83 -12.53 1.74
N ASN A 169 10.04 -12.52 0.68
CA ASN A 169 9.58 -13.75 0.02
C ASN A 169 10.71 -14.49 -0.71
N LYS A 170 11.65 -13.79 -1.31
CA LYS A 170 12.89 -14.39 -1.86
C LYS A 170 13.66 -15.12 -0.78
N GLN A 171 13.83 -14.49 0.38
CA GLN A 171 14.52 -15.10 1.51
C GLN A 171 13.69 -16.26 2.15
N LYS A 172 12.36 -16.14 2.19
CA LYS A 172 11.47 -17.24 2.60
C LYS A 172 11.61 -18.47 1.70
N LEU A 173 11.65 -18.30 0.37
CA LEU A 173 11.92 -19.43 -0.56
C LEU A 173 13.22 -20.15 -0.18
N LYS A 174 14.26 -19.41 0.18
CA LYS A 174 15.53 -19.98 0.63
C LYS A 174 15.41 -20.65 2.02
N ALA A 175 14.78 -19.98 2.98
CA ALA A 175 14.59 -20.46 4.35
C ALA A 175 13.77 -21.76 4.41
N TYR A 176 12.77 -21.91 3.53
CA TYR A 176 11.95 -23.12 3.41
C TYR A 176 12.58 -24.21 2.50
N GLY A 177 13.78 -23.98 1.93
CA GLY A 177 14.43 -24.91 1.00
C GLY A 177 13.67 -25.13 -0.29
N LEU A 178 12.99 -24.08 -0.80
CA LEU A 178 12.16 -24.14 -1.99
C LEU A 178 12.84 -23.59 -3.26
N THR A 179 14.04 -23.03 -3.16
CA THR A 179 14.76 -22.36 -4.28
C THR A 179 14.98 -23.28 -5.48
N ASP A 180 15.24 -24.57 -5.24
CA ASP A 180 15.43 -25.56 -6.32
C ASP A 180 14.11 -26.07 -6.89
N SER A 181 13.01 -25.94 -6.14
CA SER A 181 11.70 -26.47 -6.46
C SER A 181 10.76 -25.46 -7.08
N TYR A 182 11.00 -24.17 -6.86
CA TYR A 182 10.14 -23.08 -7.32
C TYR A 182 10.91 -21.95 -7.99
N VAL A 183 10.33 -21.43 -9.06
CA VAL A 183 10.76 -20.17 -9.68
C VAL A 183 10.17 -19.02 -8.88
N ASN A 184 11.00 -18.07 -8.46
CA ASN A 184 10.58 -16.80 -7.89
C ASN A 184 10.19 -15.85 -9.02
N PHE A 185 8.91 -15.88 -9.44
CA PHE A 185 8.42 -15.03 -10.51
C PHE A 185 7.95 -13.68 -9.95
N ARG A 186 8.39 -12.58 -10.54
CA ARG A 186 8.12 -11.22 -10.10
C ARG A 186 7.34 -10.47 -11.16
N SER A 187 6.12 -10.07 -10.82
CA SER A 187 5.31 -9.22 -11.68
C SER A 187 5.90 -7.80 -11.72
N GLY A 188 5.66 -7.06 -12.81
CA GLY A 188 6.20 -5.71 -12.99
C GLY A 188 5.56 -4.64 -12.09
N SER A 189 4.33 -4.90 -11.58
CA SER A 189 3.58 -4.00 -10.70
C SER A 189 2.55 -4.78 -9.87
N GLY A 190 1.95 -4.15 -8.86
CA GLY A 190 0.83 -4.72 -8.10
C GLY A 190 -0.36 -5.05 -9.00
N ALA A 191 -0.72 -4.18 -9.93
CA ALA A 191 -1.78 -4.42 -10.89
C ALA A 191 -1.49 -5.63 -11.82
N ALA A 192 -0.23 -5.81 -12.27
CA ALA A 192 0.17 -6.96 -13.05
C ALA A 192 0.08 -8.26 -12.25
N LEU A 193 0.45 -8.23 -10.96
CA LEU A 193 0.30 -9.35 -10.04
C LEU A 193 -1.17 -9.74 -9.88
N ASP A 194 -2.06 -8.76 -9.60
CA ASP A 194 -3.52 -8.99 -9.49
C ASP A 194 -4.09 -9.60 -10.79
N ALA A 195 -3.73 -9.05 -11.94
CA ALA A 195 -4.21 -9.52 -13.23
C ALA A 195 -3.81 -10.98 -13.51
N GLU A 196 -2.57 -11.37 -13.19
CA GLU A 196 -2.08 -12.74 -13.38
C GLU A 196 -2.79 -13.73 -12.46
N ILE A 197 -2.95 -13.38 -11.16
CA ILE A 197 -3.69 -14.18 -10.19
C ILE A 197 -5.16 -14.32 -10.62
N THR A 198 -5.83 -13.20 -10.90
CA THR A 198 -7.23 -13.16 -11.34
C THR A 198 -7.46 -14.00 -12.60
N SER A 199 -6.57 -13.88 -13.59
CA SER A 199 -6.64 -14.65 -14.83
C SER A 199 -6.50 -16.14 -14.57
N SER A 200 -5.56 -16.56 -13.73
CA SER A 200 -5.35 -17.97 -13.36
C SER A 200 -6.58 -18.55 -12.65
N ILE A 201 -7.13 -17.83 -11.67
CA ILE A 201 -8.31 -18.27 -10.91
C ILE A 201 -9.55 -18.39 -11.81
N ARG A 202 -9.78 -17.42 -12.71
CA ARG A 202 -10.91 -17.46 -13.66
C ARG A 202 -10.85 -18.64 -14.60
N ARG A 203 -9.63 -19.08 -14.99
CA ARG A 203 -9.41 -20.27 -15.82
C ARG A 203 -9.42 -21.59 -15.02
N GLY A 204 -9.59 -21.54 -13.70
CA GLY A 204 -9.50 -22.72 -12.83
C GLY A 204 -8.09 -23.32 -12.75
N GLN A 205 -7.06 -22.53 -13.07
CA GLN A 205 -5.67 -22.96 -13.02
C GLN A 205 -5.09 -22.81 -11.62
N PRO A 206 -4.29 -23.78 -11.14
CA PRO A 206 -3.64 -23.64 -9.84
C PRO A 206 -2.60 -22.51 -9.89
N VAL A 207 -2.60 -21.68 -8.87
CA VAL A 207 -1.64 -20.57 -8.70
C VAL A 207 -1.23 -20.47 -7.23
N LEU A 208 0.08 -20.31 -7.00
CA LEU A 208 0.69 -20.03 -5.70
C LEU A 208 1.24 -18.61 -5.75
N PHE A 209 0.85 -17.76 -4.79
CA PHE A 209 1.18 -16.35 -4.85
C PHE A 209 1.31 -15.71 -3.47
N TYR A 210 2.10 -14.63 -3.41
CA TYR A 210 2.08 -13.68 -2.31
C TYR A 210 0.92 -12.72 -2.49
N TYR A 211 0.22 -12.42 -1.40
CA TYR A 211 -0.75 -11.34 -1.39
C TYR A 211 -0.98 -10.79 0.03
N TRP A 212 -1.72 -9.69 0.10
CA TRP A 212 -2.01 -8.97 1.36
C TRP A 212 -3.49 -8.58 1.46
N SER A 213 -3.90 -8.04 2.61
CA SER A 213 -5.20 -7.41 2.84
C SER A 213 -4.98 -6.07 3.55
N PRO A 214 -5.67 -4.97 3.14
CA PRO A 214 -6.83 -4.91 2.24
C PRO A 214 -6.49 -4.99 0.76
N THR A 215 -7.33 -5.68 -0.03
CA THR A 215 -7.19 -5.78 -1.51
C THR A 215 -8.48 -6.19 -2.20
N PRO A 216 -8.57 -5.94 -3.53
CA PRO A 216 -9.72 -6.40 -4.31
C PRO A 216 -9.89 -7.93 -4.36
N LEU A 217 -8.78 -8.69 -4.36
CA LEU A 217 -8.79 -10.14 -4.57
C LEU A 217 -9.53 -10.91 -3.48
N LEU A 218 -9.29 -10.54 -2.21
CA LEU A 218 -9.90 -11.23 -1.06
C LEU A 218 -11.43 -11.03 -0.98
N GLY A 219 -11.93 -9.94 -1.55
CA GLY A 219 -13.37 -9.71 -1.69
C GLY A 219 -14.02 -10.50 -2.84
N ARG A 220 -13.23 -10.92 -3.84
CA ARG A 220 -13.74 -11.55 -5.07
C ARG A 220 -13.60 -13.07 -5.12
N PHE A 221 -12.59 -13.63 -4.47
CA PHE A 221 -12.25 -15.04 -4.58
C PHE A 221 -12.12 -15.74 -3.22
N LYS A 222 -12.46 -17.03 -3.19
CA LYS A 222 -12.18 -17.88 -2.03
C LYS A 222 -10.73 -18.35 -2.08
N LEU A 223 -9.94 -17.88 -1.12
CA LEU A 223 -8.51 -18.12 -1.02
C LEU A 223 -8.19 -18.82 0.30
N ILE A 224 -7.11 -19.58 0.32
CA ILE A 224 -6.53 -20.19 1.53
C ILE A 224 -5.14 -19.62 1.70
N GLN A 225 -4.90 -19.01 2.86
CA GLN A 225 -3.55 -18.63 3.29
C GLN A 225 -2.83 -19.85 3.81
N LEU A 226 -1.62 -20.08 3.35
CA LEU A 226 -0.78 -21.17 3.83
C LEU A 226 -0.20 -20.82 5.21
N GLU A 227 -0.21 -21.79 6.09
CA GLU A 227 0.36 -21.65 7.43
C GLU A 227 1.89 -21.50 7.37
N GLU A 228 2.40 -20.67 8.25
CA GLU A 228 3.83 -20.44 8.47
C GLU A 228 4.15 -20.63 9.96
N PRO A 229 5.42 -20.89 10.33
CA PRO A 229 5.85 -20.92 11.73
C PRO A 229 5.47 -19.62 12.47
N PRO A 230 5.27 -19.66 13.78
CA PRO A 230 5.06 -18.47 14.59
C PRO A 230 6.14 -17.42 14.34
N PHE A 231 5.77 -16.13 14.55
CA PHE A 231 6.72 -15.03 14.39
C PHE A 231 7.90 -15.15 15.36
N ASP A 232 9.11 -15.02 14.80
CA ASP A 232 10.38 -14.94 15.51
C ASP A 232 11.14 -13.70 15.03
N ALA A 233 11.41 -12.75 15.93
CA ALA A 233 12.01 -11.47 15.58
C ALA A 233 13.45 -11.61 15.04
N GLU A 234 14.24 -12.58 15.54
CA GLU A 234 15.60 -12.79 15.05
C GLU A 234 15.59 -13.49 13.68
N ALA A 235 14.63 -14.39 13.43
CA ALA A 235 14.42 -14.96 12.12
C ALA A 235 13.96 -13.90 11.12
N TRP A 236 13.06 -12.99 11.55
CA TRP A 236 12.58 -11.87 10.70
C TRP A 236 13.72 -11.00 10.20
N LYS A 237 14.68 -10.63 11.03
CA LYS A 237 15.88 -9.87 10.63
C LYS A 237 16.64 -10.55 9.49
N THR A 238 16.70 -11.88 9.48
CA THR A 238 17.36 -12.65 8.42
C THR A 238 16.57 -12.65 7.10
N LEU A 239 15.25 -12.43 7.16
CA LEU A 239 14.38 -12.37 5.98
C LEU A 239 14.36 -10.97 5.34
N THR A 240 14.59 -9.92 6.12
CA THR A 240 14.65 -8.54 5.62
C THR A 240 16.02 -8.14 5.08
N ASP A 241 17.05 -8.94 5.34
CA ASP A 241 18.38 -8.80 4.76
C ASP A 241 18.46 -9.57 3.43
N ALA A 242 18.51 -8.83 2.31
CA ALA A 242 18.49 -9.39 0.95
C ALA A 242 19.65 -10.35 0.66
N ASP A 243 20.79 -10.17 1.37
CA ASP A 243 22.04 -10.89 1.16
C ASP A 243 22.33 -11.92 2.27
N HIS A 244 21.40 -12.08 3.23
CA HIS A 244 21.61 -13.01 4.33
C HIS A 244 21.87 -14.44 3.83
N PRO A 245 23.00 -15.06 4.20
CA PRO A 245 23.41 -16.35 3.63
C PRO A 245 22.51 -17.52 4.08
N ASN A 246 21.99 -17.48 5.29
CA ASN A 246 21.20 -18.55 5.90
C ASN A 246 19.94 -18.00 6.59
N PRO A 247 18.92 -17.54 5.82
CA PRO A 247 17.69 -17.02 6.40
C PRO A 247 16.92 -18.12 7.13
N ARG A 248 16.22 -17.74 8.20
CA ARG A 248 15.40 -18.64 9.01
C ARG A 248 13.91 -18.43 8.76
N PRO A 249 13.10 -19.49 8.69
CA PRO A 249 11.67 -19.38 8.40
C PRO A 249 10.89 -18.79 9.58
N THR A 250 10.02 -17.85 9.30
CA THR A 250 9.03 -17.29 10.23
C THR A 250 7.90 -16.66 9.42
N ARG A 251 6.70 -16.57 9.98
CA ARG A 251 5.65 -15.74 9.37
C ARG A 251 6.09 -14.28 9.34
N SER A 252 5.44 -13.50 8.48
CA SER A 252 5.67 -12.06 8.40
C SER A 252 5.33 -11.35 9.71
N LEU A 253 6.03 -10.25 9.97
CA LEU A 253 5.70 -9.35 11.06
C LEU A 253 4.24 -8.88 10.91
N ALA A 254 3.46 -8.99 11.96
CA ALA A 254 2.14 -8.35 12.05
C ALA A 254 2.35 -6.84 12.23
N SER A 255 2.52 -6.13 11.13
CA SER A 255 2.71 -4.69 11.14
C SER A 255 1.37 -3.98 11.33
N LYS A 256 1.39 -2.87 12.06
CA LYS A 256 0.32 -1.89 11.95
C LYS A 256 0.40 -1.25 10.56
N LEU A 257 -0.74 -1.13 9.93
CA LEU A 257 -0.85 -0.28 8.75
C LEU A 257 -1.06 1.14 9.23
N SER A 258 -0.13 2.02 8.96
CA SER A 258 -0.07 3.38 9.50
C SER A 258 0.10 4.41 8.38
N ILE A 259 -0.05 5.68 8.72
CA ILE A 259 0.35 6.77 7.83
C ILE A 259 1.77 7.17 8.22
N GLY A 260 2.71 6.97 7.30
CA GLY A 260 4.09 7.41 7.46
C GLY A 260 4.22 8.91 7.20
N VAL A 261 4.87 9.64 8.12
CA VAL A 261 5.12 11.09 7.93
C VAL A 261 6.57 11.44 8.21
N SER A 262 7.08 12.46 7.52
CA SER A 262 8.36 13.05 7.89
C SER A 262 8.24 13.88 9.16
N THR A 263 9.27 13.88 10.01
CA THR A 263 9.27 14.67 11.25
C THR A 263 9.16 16.18 11.02
N PRO A 264 9.77 16.79 9.98
CA PRO A 264 9.53 18.19 9.65
C PRO A 264 8.06 18.48 9.34
N PHE A 265 7.38 17.64 8.56
CA PHE A 265 5.96 17.78 8.25
C PHE A 265 5.09 17.71 9.52
N GLN A 266 5.33 16.73 10.38
CA GLN A 266 4.59 16.59 11.63
C GLN A 266 4.68 17.84 12.53
N LYS A 267 5.86 18.49 12.55
CA LYS A 267 6.07 19.73 13.29
C LYS A 267 5.40 20.94 12.63
N GLN A 268 5.41 21.00 11.30
CA GLN A 268 4.85 22.11 10.53
C GLN A 268 3.32 22.08 10.49
N TYR A 269 2.72 20.89 10.44
CA TYR A 269 1.28 20.66 10.31
C TYR A 269 0.72 19.76 11.42
N PRO A 270 0.82 20.15 12.71
CA PRO A 270 0.42 19.28 13.83
C PRO A 270 -1.07 18.89 13.78
N GLN A 271 -1.95 19.77 13.25
CA GLN A 271 -3.37 19.48 13.10
C GLN A 271 -3.65 18.38 12.03
N ILE A 272 -2.82 18.30 10.98
CA ILE A 272 -2.94 17.23 9.98
C ILE A 272 -2.36 15.93 10.54
N ALA A 273 -1.26 16.00 11.28
CA ALA A 273 -0.71 14.84 11.96
C ALA A 273 -1.68 14.26 13.00
N GLU A 274 -2.43 15.12 13.72
CA GLU A 274 -3.50 14.68 14.61
C GLU A 274 -4.63 13.98 13.84
N PHE A 275 -5.06 14.55 12.72
CA PHE A 275 -6.03 13.90 11.81
C PHE A 275 -5.51 12.53 11.37
N PHE A 276 -4.30 12.43 10.88
CA PHE A 276 -3.71 11.16 10.43
C PHE A 276 -3.67 10.11 11.55
N GLY A 277 -3.40 10.53 12.79
CA GLY A 277 -3.42 9.66 13.96
C GLY A 277 -4.80 9.08 14.30
N LYS A 278 -5.90 9.70 13.82
CA LYS A 278 -7.29 9.28 14.06
C LYS A 278 -7.88 8.45 12.93
N VAL A 279 -7.18 8.32 11.81
CA VAL A 279 -7.67 7.55 10.65
C VAL A 279 -7.84 6.08 11.00
N ASP A 280 -9.06 5.58 10.82
CA ASP A 280 -9.45 4.17 11.05
C ASP A 280 -10.41 3.77 9.93
N LEU A 281 -9.89 3.09 8.91
CA LEU A 281 -10.63 2.64 7.73
C LEU A 281 -11.14 1.20 7.98
N PRO A 282 -12.46 0.97 8.01
CA PRO A 282 -13.00 -0.38 8.14
C PRO A 282 -12.58 -1.25 6.95
N ILE A 283 -11.87 -2.34 7.23
CA ILE A 283 -11.26 -3.20 6.21
C ILE A 283 -12.27 -3.74 5.19
N GLU A 284 -13.51 -4.04 5.63
CA GLU A 284 -14.57 -4.51 4.75
C GLU A 284 -15.05 -3.43 3.78
N ALA A 285 -15.23 -2.19 4.26
CA ALA A 285 -15.62 -1.06 3.42
C ALA A 285 -14.51 -0.74 2.40
N LEU A 286 -13.25 -0.80 2.85
CA LEU A 286 -12.09 -0.57 1.99
C LEU A 286 -11.96 -1.67 0.92
N ASN A 287 -12.08 -2.95 1.29
CA ASN A 287 -12.05 -4.07 0.34
C ASN A 287 -13.16 -3.95 -0.71
N LYS A 288 -14.37 -3.53 -0.31
CA LYS A 288 -15.49 -3.30 -1.23
C LYS A 288 -15.16 -2.17 -2.21
N ALA A 289 -14.68 -1.03 -1.71
CA ALA A 289 -14.30 0.10 -2.56
C ALA A 289 -13.17 -0.27 -3.55
N LEU A 290 -12.18 -1.03 -3.10
CA LEU A 290 -11.10 -1.55 -3.93
C LEU A 290 -11.61 -2.52 -5.01
N ALA A 291 -12.53 -3.43 -4.66
CA ALA A 291 -13.14 -4.34 -5.62
C ALA A 291 -13.91 -3.57 -6.71
N GLU A 292 -14.72 -2.57 -6.32
CA GLU A 292 -15.45 -1.71 -7.26
C GLU A 292 -14.52 -0.87 -8.13
N MET A 293 -13.46 -0.30 -7.54
CA MET A 293 -12.44 0.48 -8.27
C MET A 293 -11.76 -0.38 -9.34
N SER A 294 -11.35 -1.58 -8.97
CA SER A 294 -10.69 -2.53 -9.90
C SER A 294 -11.64 -3.03 -10.99
N GLU A 295 -12.90 -3.37 -10.65
CA GLU A 295 -13.88 -3.88 -11.62
C GLU A 295 -14.29 -2.84 -12.66
N LYS A 296 -14.49 -1.60 -12.21
CA LYS A 296 -14.93 -0.48 -13.05
C LYS A 296 -13.77 0.28 -13.69
N HIS A 297 -12.53 -0.07 -13.37
CA HIS A 297 -11.32 0.69 -13.77
C HIS A 297 -11.41 2.18 -13.39
N THR A 298 -12.00 2.46 -12.23
CA THR A 298 -12.18 3.83 -11.73
C THR A 298 -10.83 4.39 -11.28
N PRO A 299 -10.46 5.64 -11.65
CA PRO A 299 -9.26 6.28 -11.12
C PRO A 299 -9.30 6.36 -9.58
N PRO A 300 -8.16 6.18 -8.89
CA PRO A 300 -8.11 6.20 -7.42
C PRO A 300 -8.73 7.46 -6.80
N ARG A 301 -8.53 8.61 -7.44
CA ARG A 301 -9.09 9.89 -6.99
C ARG A 301 -10.63 9.92 -6.99
N GLU A 302 -11.25 9.38 -8.03
CA GLU A 302 -12.71 9.27 -8.14
C GLU A 302 -13.25 8.24 -7.14
N ALA A 303 -12.56 7.11 -6.99
CA ALA A 303 -12.91 6.09 -6.02
C ALA A 303 -12.83 6.61 -4.58
N ALA A 304 -11.82 7.43 -4.26
CA ALA A 304 -11.68 8.10 -2.97
C ALA A 304 -12.84 9.06 -2.67
N GLN A 305 -13.24 9.87 -3.64
CA GLN A 305 -14.39 10.77 -3.50
C GLN A 305 -15.70 9.98 -3.31
N ALA A 306 -15.89 8.91 -4.07
CA ALA A 306 -17.04 8.02 -3.92
C ALA A 306 -17.06 7.35 -2.53
N PHE A 307 -15.90 6.90 -2.03
CA PHE A 307 -15.77 6.35 -0.68
C PHE A 307 -16.15 7.37 0.39
N LEU A 308 -15.60 8.58 0.31
CA LEU A 308 -15.91 9.65 1.28
C LEU A 308 -17.39 10.02 1.25
N LYS A 309 -18.00 10.12 0.06
CA LYS A 309 -19.44 10.39 -0.09
C LYS A 309 -20.32 9.28 0.50
N ALA A 310 -19.92 8.03 0.32
CA ALA A 310 -20.68 6.87 0.81
C ALA A 310 -20.53 6.60 2.32
N HIS A 311 -19.43 7.07 2.94
CA HIS A 311 -19.08 6.72 4.32
C HIS A 311 -18.81 7.93 5.22
N PRO A 312 -19.65 8.98 5.27
CA PRO A 312 -19.40 10.17 6.09
C PRO A 312 -19.25 9.83 7.57
N GLN A 313 -19.93 8.81 8.07
CA GLN A 313 -19.86 8.34 9.46
C GLN A 313 -18.46 7.79 9.82
N VAL A 314 -17.64 7.40 8.84
CA VAL A 314 -16.28 6.88 9.06
C VAL A 314 -15.31 8.03 9.25
N TRP A 315 -15.24 8.94 8.30
CA TRP A 315 -14.18 9.94 8.26
C TRP A 315 -14.48 11.25 8.99
N ARG A 316 -15.76 11.61 9.19
CA ARG A 316 -16.10 12.85 9.93
C ARG A 316 -15.56 12.84 11.37
N ALA A 317 -15.50 11.68 12.00
CA ALA A 317 -14.96 11.51 13.35
C ALA A 317 -13.43 11.77 13.46
N TRP A 318 -12.71 11.80 12.36
CA TRP A 318 -11.28 12.09 12.36
C TRP A 318 -10.96 13.58 12.42
N LEU A 319 -11.93 14.44 12.14
CA LEU A 319 -11.76 15.85 11.82
C LEU A 319 -12.50 16.75 12.83
N PRO A 320 -12.03 18.00 13.04
CA PRO A 320 -12.87 19.06 13.59
C PRO A 320 -14.12 19.27 12.71
N GLU A 321 -15.22 19.69 13.33
CA GLU A 321 -16.52 19.80 12.66
C GLU A 321 -16.48 20.75 11.46
N ASP A 322 -15.85 21.91 11.61
CA ASP A 322 -15.71 22.90 10.53
C ASP A 322 -14.90 22.38 9.34
N VAL A 323 -13.90 21.54 9.59
CA VAL A 323 -13.10 20.89 8.53
C VAL A 323 -13.94 19.82 7.85
N ALA A 324 -14.66 19.01 8.63
CA ALA A 324 -15.53 17.97 8.10
C ALA A 324 -16.65 18.53 7.22
N ASP A 325 -17.22 19.69 7.58
CA ASP A 325 -18.25 20.36 6.80
C ASP A 325 -17.72 20.87 5.45
N LYS A 326 -16.51 21.43 5.41
CA LYS A 326 -15.86 21.82 4.15
C LYS A 326 -15.64 20.62 3.22
N VAL A 327 -15.18 19.49 3.77
CA VAL A 327 -15.03 18.26 2.97
C VAL A 327 -16.40 17.81 2.43
N SER A 328 -17.43 17.74 3.29
CA SER A 328 -18.79 17.33 2.88
C SER A 328 -19.31 18.21 1.74
N ALA A 329 -19.27 19.54 1.89
CA ALA A 329 -19.73 20.47 0.88
C ALA A 329 -18.96 20.35 -0.46
N SER A 330 -17.77 19.81 -0.46
CA SER A 330 -16.97 19.62 -1.68
C SER A 330 -17.28 18.31 -2.42
N LEU A 331 -18.03 17.39 -1.78
CA LEU A 331 -18.41 16.09 -2.33
C LEU A 331 -19.82 16.08 -2.96
N ASP A 332 -20.61 17.14 -2.73
CA ASP A 332 -21.94 17.35 -3.34
C ASP A 332 -21.83 17.76 -4.80
#